data_f4a4f9fa1688e15887e35be65c9b35a2
#
_entry.id   f4a4f9fa1688e15887e35be65c9b35a2
#
_cell.length_a   1.000
_cell.length_b   1.000
_cell.length_c   1.000
_cell.angle_alpha   90.00
_cell.angle_beta   90.00
_cell.angle_gamma   90.00
#
_symmetry.space_group_name_H-M   'P 1'
#
loop_
_entity.id
_entity.type
_entity.pdbx_description
1 polymer ?
#
loop_
_entity_poly.entity_id
_entity_poly.type
_entity_poly.pdbx_seq_one_letter_code
_entity_poly.pdbx_strand_id
1 'polypeptide(L)'
;MACAAVAACAVAAGCSANGAVSAAVSGVVSGTASTPGSTASASSSAGGQGTAKDDAPTIASPDSACVTQAYHQLTLAQRVGQLFLVAVGPGDLAGPATVQAVDQYHFGSVLLPKNDDGTAALASATAAIQALAPTATAGVRFLVAANQEGGEVQQLTGPGFDVMPSELVQGTWTTSALSAQARTWGSELHAAGVNLNLAPVMDVVPTATAASNAPIGALDREFGSDPQANGEHGVAYVAGMAEAGVASVPKHFPGLGRVTGNTDFTSNVVDTVTTADDPYLDSFRAVVDAGVPYIMVAEATYTQIDPSRLAVFSPVIMRLLRNGLGFKGVILSDDLGEAKAVASVPAAQRAIDFLDAGGDLVTSQDIGPAEQMAAAVLAQASSNASFRATVDAAAERVLAAKQAQGLLPC
;
A
#
# COMPACT_ATOMS: atom_id res chain seq x y z
N MET A 1 26.82 -19.49 -34.41
CA MET A 1 26.08 -20.43 -35.28
C MET A 1 25.47 -21.51 -34.43
N ALA A 2 24.16 -21.43 -34.15
CA ALA A 2 23.23 -22.53 -33.92
C ALA A 2 21.85 -21.91 -33.69
N CYS A 3 20.97 -22.06 -34.71
CA CYS A 3 19.55 -21.73 -34.64
C CYS A 3 18.84 -22.77 -33.77
N ALA A 4 17.93 -22.33 -32.92
CA ALA A 4 16.91 -23.20 -32.35
C ALA A 4 15.53 -22.59 -32.62
N ALA A 5 14.65 -23.42 -33.16
CA ALA A 5 13.38 -23.10 -33.76
C ALA A 5 12.27 -22.94 -32.69
N VAL A 6 11.36 -22.00 -32.97
CA VAL A 6 10.09 -21.80 -32.28
C VAL A 6 9.07 -22.79 -32.86
N ALA A 7 8.43 -23.60 -32.03
CA ALA A 7 7.29 -24.42 -32.38
C ALA A 7 5.99 -23.74 -31.89
N ALA A 8 5.15 -23.33 -32.84
CA ALA A 8 3.79 -22.85 -32.59
C ALA A 8 2.83 -24.05 -32.55
N CYS A 9 2.04 -24.17 -31.47
CA CYS A 9 0.88 -25.05 -31.42
C CYS A 9 -0.41 -24.22 -31.55
N ALA A 10 -1.08 -24.39 -32.68
CA ALA A 10 -2.45 -23.95 -32.89
C ALA A 10 -3.42 -25.01 -32.37
N VAL A 11 -4.44 -24.64 -31.61
CA VAL A 11 -5.59 -25.49 -31.28
C VAL A 11 -6.84 -24.80 -31.80
N ALA A 12 -7.59 -25.61 -32.55
CA ALA A 12 -8.75 -25.24 -33.32
C ALA A 12 -10.04 -25.11 -32.50
N ALA A 13 -10.94 -24.28 -33.03
CA ALA A 13 -12.29 -24.05 -32.57
C ALA A 13 -13.19 -25.28 -32.76
N GLY A 14 -14.11 -25.51 -31.81
CA GLY A 14 -15.24 -26.40 -31.92
C GLY A 14 -16.50 -25.70 -31.41
N CYS A 15 -17.38 -25.29 -32.36
CA CYS A 15 -18.75 -24.88 -32.10
C CYS A 15 -19.64 -26.08 -31.84
N SER A 16 -20.57 -26.00 -30.90
CA SER A 16 -21.86 -26.66 -30.98
C SER A 16 -22.90 -25.91 -30.15
N ALA A 17 -24.02 -25.65 -30.82
CA ALA A 17 -25.19 -24.94 -30.33
C ALA A 17 -26.27 -25.94 -29.82
N ASN A 18 -27.20 -25.37 -29.08
CA ASN A 18 -28.65 -25.68 -28.96
C ASN A 18 -29.16 -26.07 -27.56
N GLY A 19 -30.23 -25.32 -27.19
CA GLY A 19 -31.23 -25.81 -26.28
C GLY A 19 -31.96 -24.72 -25.48
N ALA A 20 -32.88 -24.01 -26.10
CA ALA A 20 -33.87 -23.17 -25.43
C ALA A 20 -34.99 -24.01 -24.81
N VAL A 21 -35.42 -23.72 -23.58
CA VAL A 21 -36.78 -24.01 -23.09
C VAL A 21 -37.29 -22.87 -22.25
N SER A 22 -38.41 -22.30 -22.70
CA SER A 22 -39.26 -21.29 -22.09
C SER A 22 -40.30 -21.95 -21.20
N ALA A 23 -40.61 -21.37 -20.05
CA ALA A 23 -41.91 -21.53 -19.40
C ALA A 23 -42.21 -20.34 -18.47
N ALA A 24 -43.20 -19.56 -18.86
CA ALA A 24 -43.85 -18.54 -18.07
C ALA A 24 -44.98 -19.15 -17.23
N VAL A 25 -45.18 -18.65 -16.00
CA VAL A 25 -46.49 -18.69 -15.33
C VAL A 25 -46.68 -17.39 -14.52
N SER A 26 -47.76 -16.72 -14.87
CA SER A 26 -48.33 -15.53 -14.22
C SER A 26 -49.15 -15.93 -13.00
N GLY A 27 -49.17 -15.04 -11.96
CA GLY A 27 -50.13 -15.15 -10.85
C GLY A 27 -50.29 -13.80 -10.18
N VAL A 28 -51.37 -13.08 -10.58
CA VAL A 28 -51.85 -11.83 -9.97
C VAL A 28 -52.84 -12.16 -8.87
N VAL A 29 -52.76 -11.57 -7.66
CA VAL A 29 -53.91 -11.33 -6.79
C VAL A 29 -53.73 -10.00 -6.04
N SER A 30 -54.75 -9.16 -6.20
CA SER A 30 -54.98 -7.88 -5.53
C SER A 30 -55.67 -8.07 -4.18
N GLY A 31 -55.42 -7.16 -3.23
CA GLY A 31 -56.18 -7.13 -1.97
C GLY A 31 -55.90 -5.82 -1.17
N THR A 32 -56.74 -4.91 -1.39
CA THR A 32 -57.27 -3.65 -0.82
C THR A 32 -56.89 -3.23 0.63
N ALA A 33 -56.79 -1.91 0.73
CA ALA A 33 -56.59 -0.97 1.84
C ALA A 33 -57.53 -1.10 3.06
N SER A 34 -57.04 -0.61 4.21
CA SER A 34 -57.81 0.26 5.15
C SER A 34 -56.87 0.89 6.20
N THR A 35 -56.86 2.21 6.31
CA THR A 35 -56.57 3.05 7.49
C THR A 35 -57.91 3.41 8.11
N PRO A 36 -58.03 3.98 9.35
CA PRO A 36 -57.14 4.90 10.11
C PRO A 36 -57.17 4.76 11.64
N GLY A 37 -56.29 5.51 12.34
CA GLY A 37 -56.75 6.15 13.57
C GLY A 37 -55.85 6.08 14.80
N SER A 38 -55.37 7.26 15.18
CA SER A 38 -55.35 7.88 16.51
C SER A 38 -54.12 7.72 17.43
N THR A 39 -53.45 8.83 17.53
CA THR A 39 -52.74 9.52 18.64
C THR A 39 -52.63 8.83 20.02
N ALA A 40 -51.37 8.72 20.50
CA ALA A 40 -51.03 8.99 21.89
C ALA A 40 -49.58 9.45 22.02
N SER A 41 -49.37 10.68 22.47
CA SER A 41 -48.09 11.20 22.94
C SER A 41 -47.65 10.50 24.22
N ALA A 42 -46.41 10.02 24.25
CA ALA A 42 -45.70 9.72 25.48
C ALA A 42 -44.28 10.26 25.34
N SER A 43 -44.01 11.30 26.10
CA SER A 43 -42.67 11.83 26.35
C SER A 43 -41.87 10.80 27.15
N SER A 44 -40.74 10.37 26.61
CA SER A 44 -39.73 9.66 27.38
C SER A 44 -38.36 10.33 27.15
N SER A 45 -37.75 10.64 28.26
CA SER A 45 -36.46 11.23 28.53
C SER A 45 -35.36 10.64 27.67
N ALA A 46 -34.58 11.54 27.07
CA ALA A 46 -33.33 11.23 26.40
C ALA A 46 -32.29 10.69 27.39
N GLY A 47 -32.05 9.38 27.33
CA GLY A 47 -30.83 8.78 27.79
C GLY A 47 -29.83 8.83 26.63
N GLY A 48 -28.77 9.62 26.79
CA GLY A 48 -27.68 9.67 25.83
C GLY A 48 -26.99 8.32 25.76
N GLN A 49 -27.20 7.59 24.67
CA GLN A 49 -26.31 6.52 24.28
C GLN A 49 -25.13 7.19 23.58
N GLY A 50 -23.99 7.26 24.28
CA GLY A 50 -22.71 7.53 23.68
C GLY A 50 -22.45 6.44 22.63
N THR A 51 -22.45 6.83 21.37
CA THR A 51 -21.85 6.02 20.30
C THR A 51 -20.38 5.86 20.64
N ALA A 52 -19.96 4.63 21.00
CA ALA A 52 -18.57 4.28 21.00
C ALA A 52 -18.04 4.62 19.59
N LYS A 53 -17.16 5.59 19.50
CA LYS A 53 -16.29 5.72 18.34
C LYS A 53 -15.40 4.50 18.41
N ASP A 54 -15.54 3.58 17.46
CA ASP A 54 -14.57 2.53 17.21
C ASP A 54 -13.24 3.24 16.98
N ASP A 55 -12.28 3.04 17.89
CA ASP A 55 -10.94 3.61 17.80
C ASP A 55 -10.19 2.92 16.64
N ALA A 56 -10.27 3.51 15.46
CA ALA A 56 -9.29 3.22 14.43
C ALA A 56 -7.89 3.50 15.02
N PRO A 57 -6.85 2.69 14.72
CA PRO A 57 -5.53 2.89 15.27
C PRO A 57 -5.00 4.26 14.86
N THR A 58 -5.06 5.20 15.78
CA THR A 58 -4.59 6.57 15.58
C THR A 58 -3.06 6.54 15.52
N ILE A 59 -2.47 7.12 14.47
CA ILE A 59 -1.01 7.30 14.39
C ILE A 59 -0.55 7.96 15.67
N ALA A 60 0.42 7.35 16.36
CA ALA A 60 1.01 7.94 17.55
C ALA A 60 1.64 9.31 17.20
N SER A 61 1.57 10.26 18.12
CA SER A 61 2.29 11.52 17.91
C SER A 61 3.80 11.26 17.84
N PRO A 62 4.54 11.87 16.89
CA PRO A 62 5.99 11.86 16.92
C PRO A 62 6.59 12.36 18.26
N ASP A 63 5.87 13.23 18.96
CA ASP A 63 6.25 13.73 20.28
C ASP A 63 5.94 12.77 21.44
N SER A 64 5.46 11.56 21.17
CA SER A 64 5.21 10.58 22.24
C SER A 64 6.51 10.19 22.95
N ALA A 65 6.44 9.95 24.25
CA ALA A 65 7.62 9.58 25.05
C ALA A 65 8.31 8.31 24.50
N CYS A 66 7.54 7.36 23.99
CA CYS A 66 8.07 6.11 23.41
C CYS A 66 8.82 6.36 22.10
N VAL A 67 8.27 7.17 21.16
CA VAL A 67 8.96 7.54 19.91
C VAL A 67 10.25 8.30 20.23
N THR A 68 10.18 9.29 21.11
CA THR A 68 11.37 10.07 21.55
C THR A 68 12.46 9.17 22.14
N GLN A 69 12.08 8.22 22.99
CA GLN A 69 13.01 7.25 23.58
C GLN A 69 13.66 6.37 22.52
N ALA A 70 12.85 5.75 21.63
CA ALA A 70 13.36 4.90 20.56
C ALA A 70 14.29 5.68 19.63
N TYR A 71 13.90 6.90 19.22
CA TYR A 71 14.71 7.78 18.38
C TYR A 71 16.08 8.07 18.98
N HIS A 72 16.16 8.40 20.28
CA HIS A 72 17.42 8.69 20.95
C HIS A 72 18.31 7.46 21.16
N GLN A 73 17.75 6.25 21.17
CA GLN A 73 18.53 5.02 21.24
C GLN A 73 19.17 4.65 19.90
N LEU A 74 18.62 5.11 18.78
CA LEU A 74 19.13 4.85 17.45
C LEU A 74 20.36 5.72 17.12
N THR A 75 21.42 5.11 16.61
CA THR A 75 22.51 5.80 15.93
C THR A 75 22.00 6.45 14.63
N LEU A 76 22.77 7.37 14.04
CA LEU A 76 22.41 7.95 12.74
C LEU A 76 22.25 6.88 11.65
N ALA A 77 23.15 5.88 11.62
CA ALA A 77 23.06 4.77 10.67
C ALA A 77 21.76 3.98 10.84
N GLN A 78 21.37 3.70 12.08
CA GLN A 78 20.11 3.02 12.38
C GLN A 78 18.88 3.87 12.04
N ARG A 79 18.91 5.21 12.26
CA ARG A 79 17.84 6.11 11.82
C ARG A 79 17.69 6.09 10.29
N VAL A 80 18.81 6.14 9.56
CA VAL A 80 18.79 5.97 8.09
C VAL A 80 18.20 4.63 7.71
N GLY A 81 18.61 3.52 8.35
CA GLY A 81 18.08 2.21 8.09
C GLY A 81 16.57 2.09 8.31
N GLN A 82 15.99 2.85 9.26
CA GLN A 82 14.53 2.89 9.45
C GLN A 82 13.77 3.46 8.24
N LEU A 83 14.44 4.19 7.34
CA LEU A 83 13.83 4.80 6.15
C LEU A 83 13.83 3.87 4.92
N PHE A 84 14.09 2.58 5.08
CA PHE A 84 14.17 1.63 3.98
C PHE A 84 13.28 0.42 4.19
N LEU A 85 12.42 0.14 3.20
CA LEU A 85 11.65 -1.08 2.99
C LEU A 85 12.31 -1.83 1.83
N VAL A 86 12.97 -2.94 2.12
CA VAL A 86 13.84 -3.63 1.15
C VAL A 86 13.35 -5.05 0.92
N ALA A 87 13.22 -5.45 -0.36
CA ALA A 87 12.88 -6.83 -0.69
C ALA A 87 14.00 -7.78 -0.24
N VAL A 88 13.58 -8.88 0.37
CA VAL A 88 14.45 -9.97 0.76
C VAL A 88 14.51 -11.02 -0.35
N GLY A 89 15.61 -11.79 -0.41
CA GLY A 89 15.81 -12.77 -1.46
C GLY A 89 14.75 -13.90 -1.46
N PRO A 90 14.35 -14.39 -2.65
CA PRO A 90 13.43 -15.53 -2.75
C PRO A 90 14.07 -16.79 -2.19
N GLY A 91 13.28 -17.60 -1.46
CA GLY A 91 13.68 -18.92 -0.97
C GLY A 91 14.40 -18.96 0.37
N ASP A 92 15.02 -17.87 0.83
CA ASP A 92 15.60 -17.76 2.17
C ASP A 92 15.44 -16.32 2.71
N LEU A 93 14.28 -16.04 3.24
CA LEU A 93 13.89 -14.70 3.69
C LEU A 93 14.79 -14.16 4.81
N ALA A 94 15.36 -15.03 5.64
CA ALA A 94 16.32 -14.70 6.70
C ALA A 94 17.73 -15.24 6.37
N GLY A 95 18.02 -15.41 5.08
CA GLY A 95 19.30 -15.93 4.62
C GLY A 95 20.49 -15.00 4.80
N PRO A 96 21.71 -15.50 4.54
CA PRO A 96 22.93 -14.74 4.81
C PRO A 96 22.98 -13.37 4.15
N ALA A 97 22.46 -13.21 2.93
CA ALA A 97 22.44 -11.91 2.23
C ALA A 97 21.53 -10.91 2.93
N THR A 98 20.31 -11.32 3.31
CA THR A 98 19.37 -10.49 4.07
C THR A 98 19.96 -10.10 5.43
N VAL A 99 20.48 -11.07 6.17
CA VAL A 99 21.11 -10.83 7.48
C VAL A 99 22.29 -9.85 7.35
N GLN A 100 23.16 -10.06 6.36
CA GLN A 100 24.31 -9.17 6.12
C GLN A 100 23.84 -7.73 5.79
N ALA A 101 22.84 -7.56 4.91
CA ALA A 101 22.34 -6.26 4.55
C ALA A 101 21.67 -5.54 5.76
N VAL A 102 20.90 -6.29 6.57
CA VAL A 102 20.27 -5.77 7.78
C VAL A 102 21.33 -5.38 8.81
N ASP A 103 22.35 -6.19 9.05
CA ASP A 103 23.41 -5.89 10.01
C ASP A 103 24.28 -4.69 9.57
N GLN A 104 24.56 -4.57 8.27
CA GLN A 104 25.44 -3.54 7.74
C GLN A 104 24.73 -2.18 7.57
N TYR A 105 23.47 -2.18 7.08
CA TYR A 105 22.73 -0.96 6.75
C TYR A 105 21.58 -0.67 7.72
N HIS A 106 21.31 -1.56 8.67
CA HIS A 106 20.27 -1.41 9.69
C HIS A 106 18.86 -1.25 9.12
N PHE A 107 18.57 -1.85 7.95
CA PHE A 107 17.26 -1.77 7.33
C PHE A 107 16.16 -2.13 8.33
N GLY A 108 15.21 -1.21 8.52
CA GLY A 108 14.14 -1.34 9.52
C GLY A 108 12.88 -2.01 9.01
N SER A 109 12.81 -2.32 7.71
CA SER A 109 11.64 -2.93 7.09
C SER A 109 12.03 -3.85 5.95
N VAL A 110 11.26 -4.94 5.77
CA VAL A 110 11.48 -5.93 4.72
C VAL A 110 10.21 -6.13 3.89
N LEU A 111 10.38 -6.31 2.58
CA LEU A 111 9.32 -6.66 1.64
C LEU A 111 9.49 -8.13 1.24
N LEU A 112 8.45 -8.92 1.46
CA LEU A 112 8.44 -10.34 1.11
C LEU A 112 8.24 -10.48 -0.41
N PRO A 113 9.05 -11.34 -1.07
CA PRO A 113 8.85 -11.67 -2.48
C PRO A 113 7.65 -12.61 -2.64
N LYS A 114 7.31 -12.92 -3.90
CA LYS A 114 6.33 -13.96 -4.21
C LYS A 114 6.72 -15.28 -3.55
N ASN A 115 5.76 -15.88 -2.84
CA ASN A 115 5.98 -17.10 -2.05
C ASN A 115 4.69 -17.93 -1.97
N ASP A 116 4.81 -19.25 -2.08
CA ASP A 116 3.72 -20.22 -2.05
C ASP A 116 3.86 -21.28 -0.92
N ASP A 117 4.77 -21.06 0.02
CA ASP A 117 5.01 -21.99 1.14
C ASP A 117 3.91 -21.98 2.21
N GLY A 118 3.02 -20.96 2.18
CA GLY A 118 1.93 -20.81 3.12
C GLY A 118 2.29 -20.10 4.44
N THR A 119 1.26 -19.83 5.25
CA THR A 119 1.36 -18.97 6.45
C THR A 119 2.35 -19.51 7.49
N ALA A 120 2.38 -20.82 7.76
CA ALA A 120 3.23 -21.38 8.81
C ALA A 120 4.74 -21.30 8.49
N ALA A 121 5.12 -21.54 7.24
CA ALA A 121 6.51 -21.40 6.81
C ALA A 121 6.95 -19.93 6.86
N LEU A 122 6.12 -19.03 6.34
CA LEU A 122 6.37 -17.59 6.40
C LEU A 122 6.46 -17.07 7.83
N ALA A 123 5.60 -17.53 8.75
CA ALA A 123 5.66 -17.15 10.16
C ALA A 123 7.03 -17.48 10.79
N SER A 124 7.58 -18.64 10.44
CA SER A 124 8.92 -19.05 10.91
C SER A 124 10.01 -18.13 10.36
N ALA A 125 9.96 -17.81 9.06
CA ALA A 125 10.94 -16.95 8.40
C ALA A 125 10.85 -15.51 8.90
N THR A 126 9.65 -14.97 9.04
CA THR A 126 9.43 -13.59 9.55
C THR A 126 9.83 -13.46 11.03
N ALA A 127 9.62 -14.51 11.83
CA ALA A 127 10.11 -14.55 13.21
C ALA A 127 11.66 -14.52 13.27
N ALA A 128 12.34 -15.20 12.34
CA ALA A 128 13.80 -15.13 12.24
C ALA A 128 14.31 -13.74 11.85
N ILE A 129 13.59 -13.02 10.94
CA ILE A 129 13.87 -11.62 10.63
C ILE A 129 13.68 -10.74 11.88
N GLN A 130 12.56 -10.90 12.59
CA GLN A 130 12.29 -10.12 13.81
C GLN A 130 13.33 -10.36 14.92
N ALA A 131 13.96 -11.53 14.95
CA ALA A 131 15.02 -11.84 15.91
C ALA A 131 16.30 -11.02 15.71
N LEU A 132 16.48 -10.35 14.56
CA LEU A 132 17.60 -9.44 14.30
C LEU A 132 17.41 -8.05 14.97
N ALA A 133 16.18 -7.68 15.34
CA ALA A 133 15.86 -6.33 15.82
C ALA A 133 16.70 -5.88 17.03
N PRO A 134 17.00 -6.69 18.06
CA PRO A 134 17.78 -6.24 19.22
C PRO A 134 19.17 -5.70 18.85
N THR A 135 19.82 -6.27 17.85
CA THR A 135 21.18 -5.88 17.43
C THR A 135 21.16 -4.89 16.27
N ALA A 136 20.35 -5.15 15.25
CA ALA A 136 20.35 -4.34 14.03
C ALA A 136 19.68 -2.97 14.22
N THR A 137 18.57 -2.92 14.96
CA THR A 137 17.69 -1.75 15.03
C THR A 137 17.40 -1.28 16.48
N ALA A 138 18.29 -1.59 17.43
CA ALA A 138 18.16 -1.24 18.85
C ALA A 138 16.79 -1.67 19.46
N GLY A 139 16.24 -2.80 19.02
CA GLY A 139 14.97 -3.34 19.49
C GLY A 139 13.73 -2.83 18.78
N VAL A 140 13.85 -1.88 17.87
CA VAL A 140 12.74 -1.47 16.99
C VAL A 140 12.44 -2.60 16.03
N ARG A 141 11.24 -3.20 16.10
CA ARG A 141 10.83 -4.34 15.28
C ARG A 141 10.63 -3.93 13.81
N PHE A 142 10.75 -4.91 12.93
CA PHE A 142 10.63 -4.68 11.49
C PHE A 142 9.17 -4.49 11.06
N LEU A 143 8.95 -3.55 10.12
CA LEU A 143 7.81 -3.70 9.22
C LEU A 143 8.11 -4.88 8.29
N VAL A 144 7.18 -5.81 8.22
CA VAL A 144 7.22 -6.95 7.29
C VAL A 144 6.06 -6.76 6.33
N ALA A 145 6.40 -6.43 5.08
CA ALA A 145 5.44 -6.04 4.06
C ALA A 145 5.22 -7.11 2.99
N ALA A 146 4.06 -7.09 2.37
CA ALA A 146 3.73 -7.86 1.16
C ALA A 146 2.83 -7.05 0.23
N ASN A 147 2.83 -7.37 -1.09
CA ASN A 147 1.82 -6.92 -2.04
C ASN A 147 0.70 -7.96 -2.10
N GLN A 148 -0.36 -7.74 -1.37
CA GLN A 148 -1.51 -8.66 -1.28
C GLN A 148 -2.79 -7.90 -1.64
N GLU A 149 -2.94 -7.53 -2.92
CA GLU A 149 -4.08 -6.80 -3.48
C GLU A 149 -5.22 -7.78 -3.84
N GLY A 150 -4.85 -8.90 -4.42
CA GLY A 150 -5.72 -9.90 -5.05
C GLY A 150 -5.50 -9.98 -6.56
N GLY A 151 -6.20 -10.90 -7.22
CA GLY A 151 -6.06 -11.13 -8.65
C GLY A 151 -4.61 -11.44 -9.05
N GLU A 152 -4.10 -10.69 -10.03
CA GLU A 152 -2.73 -10.88 -10.54
C GLU A 152 -1.64 -10.41 -9.55
N VAL A 153 -2.01 -9.59 -8.55
CA VAL A 153 -1.09 -9.06 -7.54
C VAL A 153 -1.43 -9.64 -6.16
N GLN A 154 -1.37 -10.95 -6.08
CA GLN A 154 -1.38 -11.71 -4.84
C GLN A 154 -0.03 -12.43 -4.70
N GLN A 155 0.88 -11.88 -3.89
CA GLN A 155 2.25 -12.42 -3.80
C GLN A 155 2.36 -13.61 -2.85
N LEU A 156 1.55 -13.65 -1.79
CA LEU A 156 1.58 -14.73 -0.81
C LEU A 156 0.41 -15.69 -1.05
N THR A 157 0.75 -16.95 -1.25
CA THR A 157 -0.20 -18.02 -1.58
C THR A 157 0.14 -19.30 -0.80
N GLY A 158 -0.55 -20.41 -1.10
CA GLY A 158 -0.32 -21.69 -0.44
C GLY A 158 -1.19 -21.88 0.81
N PRO A 159 -0.92 -22.92 1.62
CA PRO A 159 -1.77 -23.29 2.76
C PRO A 159 -1.92 -22.15 3.78
N GLY A 160 -3.15 -21.77 4.09
CA GLY A 160 -3.49 -20.71 5.03
C GLY A 160 -3.66 -19.34 4.41
N PHE A 161 -3.56 -19.21 3.07
CA PHE A 161 -3.95 -18.02 2.34
C PHE A 161 -5.13 -18.34 1.41
N ASP A 162 -6.19 -17.56 1.51
CA ASP A 162 -7.29 -17.59 0.55
C ASP A 162 -6.85 -17.02 -0.81
N VAL A 163 -7.47 -17.48 -1.89
CA VAL A 163 -7.36 -16.85 -3.21
C VAL A 163 -8.19 -15.58 -3.19
N MET A 164 -7.55 -14.43 -3.30
CA MET A 164 -8.21 -13.14 -3.32
C MET A 164 -8.66 -12.78 -4.75
N PRO A 165 -9.91 -12.37 -4.96
CA PRO A 165 -10.32 -11.82 -6.26
C PRO A 165 -9.61 -10.49 -6.54
N SER A 166 -9.60 -10.06 -7.82
CA SER A 166 -9.07 -8.74 -8.19
C SER A 166 -9.81 -7.61 -7.48
N GLU A 167 -9.17 -6.45 -7.31
CA GLU A 167 -9.83 -5.29 -6.69
C GLU A 167 -11.06 -4.82 -7.49
N LEU A 168 -11.07 -4.99 -8.83
CA LEU A 168 -12.25 -4.70 -9.64
C LEU A 168 -13.45 -5.59 -9.25
N VAL A 169 -13.23 -6.86 -8.93
CA VAL A 169 -14.28 -7.76 -8.39
C VAL A 169 -14.64 -7.33 -6.97
N GLN A 170 -13.67 -7.04 -6.11
CA GLN A 170 -13.90 -6.56 -4.75
C GLN A 170 -14.74 -5.27 -4.74
N GLY A 171 -14.56 -4.36 -5.71
CA GLY A 171 -15.32 -3.13 -5.90
C GLY A 171 -16.81 -3.35 -6.23
N THR A 172 -17.22 -4.59 -6.60
CA THR A 172 -18.64 -4.96 -6.79
C THR A 172 -19.35 -5.35 -5.49
N TRP A 173 -18.62 -5.52 -4.42
CA TRP A 173 -19.17 -5.94 -3.12
C TRP A 173 -19.72 -4.74 -2.34
N THR A 174 -20.52 -5.02 -1.30
CA THR A 174 -20.82 -3.98 -0.32
C THR A 174 -19.57 -3.69 0.51
N THR A 175 -19.41 -2.45 0.97
CA THR A 175 -18.28 -2.06 1.83
C THR A 175 -18.19 -2.90 3.10
N SER A 176 -19.32 -3.30 3.69
CA SER A 176 -19.34 -4.19 4.86
C SER A 176 -18.86 -5.62 4.54
N ALA A 177 -19.19 -6.16 3.37
CA ALA A 177 -18.69 -7.46 2.92
C ALA A 177 -17.18 -7.41 2.65
N LEU A 178 -16.71 -6.34 2.00
CA LEU A 178 -15.29 -6.13 1.74
C LEU A 178 -14.50 -5.99 3.04
N SER A 179 -14.98 -5.19 4.01
CA SER A 179 -14.30 -5.04 5.30
C SER A 179 -14.19 -6.38 6.06
N ALA A 180 -15.28 -7.17 6.09
CA ALA A 180 -15.26 -8.49 6.72
C ALA A 180 -14.26 -9.44 6.05
N GLN A 181 -14.18 -9.42 4.72
CA GLN A 181 -13.25 -10.26 3.98
C GLN A 181 -11.80 -9.76 4.11
N ALA A 182 -11.57 -8.45 4.06
CA ALA A 182 -10.27 -7.84 4.30
C ALA A 182 -9.71 -8.20 5.69
N ARG A 183 -10.57 -8.27 6.71
CA ARG A 183 -10.17 -8.77 8.03
C ARG A 183 -9.75 -10.24 8.00
N THR A 184 -10.40 -11.09 7.19
CA THR A 184 -9.99 -12.49 7.02
C THR A 184 -8.60 -12.55 6.39
N TRP A 185 -8.39 -11.88 5.25
CA TRP A 185 -7.08 -11.82 4.58
C TRP A 185 -6.00 -11.18 5.45
N GLY A 186 -6.36 -10.13 6.22
CA GLY A 186 -5.48 -9.52 7.20
C GLY A 186 -5.06 -10.50 8.31
N SER A 187 -5.97 -11.35 8.78
CA SER A 187 -5.66 -12.38 9.77
C SER A 187 -4.69 -13.44 9.22
N GLU A 188 -4.81 -13.80 7.94
CA GLU A 188 -3.88 -14.70 7.25
C GLU A 188 -2.49 -14.07 7.13
N LEU A 189 -2.41 -12.80 6.72
CA LEU A 189 -1.17 -12.02 6.67
C LEU A 189 -0.53 -11.92 8.06
N HIS A 190 -1.31 -11.56 9.07
CA HIS A 190 -0.83 -11.48 10.45
C HIS A 190 -0.31 -12.82 10.96
N ALA A 191 -1.00 -13.94 10.65
CA ALA A 191 -0.55 -15.29 10.99
C ALA A 191 0.78 -15.65 10.33
N ALA A 192 1.08 -15.10 9.16
CA ALA A 192 2.37 -15.22 8.47
C ALA A 192 3.45 -14.25 9.01
N GLY A 193 3.12 -13.40 9.99
CA GLY A 193 4.01 -12.39 10.56
C GLY A 193 4.14 -11.12 9.72
N VAL A 194 3.28 -10.93 8.73
CA VAL A 194 3.16 -9.68 7.95
C VAL A 194 2.37 -8.66 8.76
N ASN A 195 2.86 -7.44 8.84
CA ASN A 195 2.21 -6.34 9.58
C ASN A 195 1.98 -5.08 8.72
N LEU A 196 2.38 -5.13 7.43
CA LEU A 196 2.16 -4.06 6.47
C LEU A 196 1.72 -4.66 5.13
N ASN A 197 0.57 -4.24 4.58
CA ASN A 197 0.15 -4.63 3.24
C ASN A 197 0.25 -3.44 2.29
N LEU A 198 0.99 -3.59 1.18
CA LEU A 198 1.10 -2.58 0.13
C LEU A 198 -0.16 -2.61 -0.76
N ALA A 199 -1.30 -2.37 -0.15
CA ALA A 199 -2.66 -2.32 -0.70
C ALA A 199 -3.53 -1.45 0.23
N PRO A 200 -4.69 -0.97 -0.20
CA PRO A 200 -5.34 -1.16 -1.50
C PRO A 200 -4.85 -0.20 -2.59
N VAL A 201 -5.22 -0.48 -3.83
CA VAL A 201 -5.00 0.41 -4.97
C VAL A 201 -6.15 1.43 -5.04
N MET A 202 -5.81 2.70 -4.85
CA MET A 202 -6.77 3.82 -4.85
C MET A 202 -6.85 4.52 -6.21
N ASP A 203 -6.15 3.97 -7.21
CA ASP A 203 -6.13 4.52 -8.57
C ASP A 203 -7.51 4.38 -9.22
N VAL A 204 -8.09 5.49 -9.66
CA VAL A 204 -9.38 5.52 -10.35
C VAL A 204 -9.15 5.44 -11.85
N VAL A 205 -9.63 4.38 -12.49
CA VAL A 205 -9.41 4.15 -13.92
C VAL A 205 -10.68 4.44 -14.72
N PRO A 206 -10.62 5.36 -15.73
CA PRO A 206 -11.77 5.59 -16.60
C PRO A 206 -12.11 4.31 -17.38
N THR A 207 -13.35 3.85 -17.33
CA THR A 207 -13.80 2.62 -18.00
C THR A 207 -13.41 2.56 -19.49
N ALA A 208 -13.44 3.71 -20.19
CA ALA A 208 -13.09 3.79 -21.61
C ALA A 208 -11.61 3.48 -21.91
N THR A 209 -10.72 3.62 -20.94
CA THR A 209 -9.27 3.45 -21.09
C THR A 209 -8.71 2.30 -20.27
N ALA A 210 -9.51 1.59 -19.50
CA ALA A 210 -9.07 0.52 -18.61
C ALA A 210 -8.17 -0.51 -19.33
N ALA A 211 -8.60 -1.03 -20.48
CA ALA A 211 -7.82 -2.01 -21.23
C ALA A 211 -6.47 -1.49 -21.76
N SER A 212 -6.28 -0.16 -21.86
CA SER A 212 -5.02 0.46 -22.30
C SER A 212 -4.20 1.05 -21.15
N ASN A 213 -4.74 1.04 -19.94
CA ASN A 213 -4.04 1.45 -18.73
C ASN A 213 -3.25 0.25 -18.19
N ALA A 214 -2.01 0.11 -18.64
CA ALA A 214 -1.18 -1.06 -18.38
C ALA A 214 -0.87 -1.33 -16.90
N PRO A 215 -0.68 -0.30 -16.01
CA PRO A 215 -0.32 -0.59 -14.63
C PRO A 215 -1.48 -1.07 -13.76
N ILE A 216 -2.72 -0.62 -14.03
CA ILE A 216 -3.88 -0.82 -13.14
C ILE A 216 -5.02 -1.51 -13.88
N GLY A 217 -5.71 -0.82 -14.80
CA GLY A 217 -6.95 -1.30 -15.42
C GLY A 217 -6.82 -2.56 -16.25
N ALA A 218 -5.69 -2.75 -16.97
CA ALA A 218 -5.44 -3.98 -17.73
C ALA A 218 -5.20 -5.21 -16.83
N LEU A 219 -5.04 -5.01 -15.52
CA LEU A 219 -4.79 -6.03 -14.50
C LEU A 219 -5.93 -6.12 -13.47
N ASP A 220 -7.04 -5.38 -13.68
CA ASP A 220 -8.19 -5.32 -12.77
C ASP A 220 -7.80 -4.95 -11.31
N ARG A 221 -6.82 -4.04 -11.14
CA ARG A 221 -6.28 -3.66 -9.83
C ARG A 221 -7.03 -2.52 -9.14
N GLU A 222 -7.98 -1.85 -9.79
CA GLU A 222 -8.81 -0.77 -9.23
C GLU A 222 -10.14 -1.30 -8.67
N PHE A 223 -10.73 -0.59 -7.69
CA PHE A 223 -12.10 -0.87 -7.23
C PHE A 223 -13.17 -0.40 -8.25
N GLY A 224 -12.81 0.40 -9.23
CA GLY A 224 -13.68 0.85 -10.31
C GLY A 224 -13.36 2.26 -10.81
N SER A 225 -14.31 2.84 -11.55
CA SER A 225 -14.13 4.12 -12.24
C SER A 225 -14.78 5.33 -11.54
N ASP A 226 -15.48 5.11 -10.42
CA ASP A 226 -16.09 6.17 -9.63
C ASP A 226 -15.20 6.51 -8.42
N PRO A 227 -14.69 7.75 -8.28
CA PRO A 227 -13.75 8.09 -7.22
C PRO A 227 -14.35 8.03 -5.81
N GLN A 228 -15.65 8.31 -5.65
CA GLN A 228 -16.30 8.20 -4.35
C GLN A 228 -16.45 6.73 -3.94
N ALA A 229 -16.98 5.88 -4.82
CA ALA A 229 -17.12 4.45 -4.56
C ALA A 229 -15.76 3.80 -4.30
N ASN A 230 -14.71 4.19 -5.04
CA ASN A 230 -13.35 3.74 -4.85
C ASN A 230 -12.85 4.12 -3.44
N GLY A 231 -13.08 5.36 -3.01
CA GLY A 231 -12.76 5.83 -1.66
C GLY A 231 -13.47 5.03 -0.56
N GLU A 232 -14.77 4.79 -0.71
CA GLU A 232 -15.59 4.01 0.26
C GLU A 232 -15.08 2.55 0.39
N HIS A 233 -14.72 1.91 -0.74
CA HIS A 233 -14.15 0.56 -0.73
C HIS A 233 -12.74 0.55 -0.13
N GLY A 234 -11.90 1.52 -0.45
CA GLY A 234 -10.58 1.67 0.15
C GLY A 234 -10.64 1.82 1.67
N VAL A 235 -11.54 2.65 2.18
CA VAL A 235 -11.76 2.80 3.64
C VAL A 235 -12.21 1.47 4.26
N ALA A 236 -13.13 0.75 3.63
CA ALA A 236 -13.60 -0.54 4.12
C ALA A 236 -12.48 -1.60 4.15
N TYR A 237 -11.65 -1.64 3.11
CA TYR A 237 -10.48 -2.52 3.06
C TYR A 237 -9.47 -2.22 4.17
N VAL A 238 -9.08 -0.94 4.30
CA VAL A 238 -8.15 -0.47 5.35
C VAL A 238 -8.67 -0.81 6.75
N ALA A 239 -9.97 -0.59 7.01
CA ALA A 239 -10.58 -0.91 8.29
C ALA A 239 -10.50 -2.41 8.62
N GLY A 240 -10.84 -3.28 7.66
CA GLY A 240 -10.76 -4.73 7.85
C GLY A 240 -9.33 -5.22 8.11
N MET A 241 -8.35 -4.73 7.37
CA MET A 241 -6.93 -5.04 7.59
C MET A 241 -6.46 -4.58 8.97
N ALA A 242 -6.84 -3.37 9.40
CA ALA A 242 -6.48 -2.82 10.69
C ALA A 242 -7.06 -3.64 11.86
N GLU A 243 -8.31 -4.11 11.76
CA GLU A 243 -8.91 -5.02 12.75
C GLU A 243 -8.14 -6.33 12.94
N ALA A 244 -7.43 -6.77 11.90
CA ALA A 244 -6.55 -7.94 11.93
C ALA A 244 -5.10 -7.63 12.38
N GLY A 245 -4.79 -6.37 12.69
CA GLY A 245 -3.44 -5.95 13.12
C GLY A 245 -2.46 -5.74 11.96
N VAL A 246 -2.94 -5.58 10.72
CA VAL A 246 -2.13 -5.30 9.54
C VAL A 246 -2.40 -3.87 9.06
N ALA A 247 -1.37 -3.03 8.98
CA ALA A 247 -1.49 -1.71 8.39
C ALA A 247 -1.55 -1.80 6.87
N SER A 248 -2.28 -0.87 6.25
CA SER A 248 -2.43 -0.77 4.80
C SER A 248 -1.66 0.41 4.22
N VAL A 249 -1.24 0.29 2.96
CA VAL A 249 -0.57 1.34 2.18
C VAL A 249 -1.38 1.62 0.93
N PRO A 250 -2.39 2.52 0.98
CA PRO A 250 -3.08 3.00 -0.22
C PRO A 250 -2.12 3.56 -1.26
N LYS A 251 -2.36 3.22 -2.56
CA LYS A 251 -1.43 3.53 -3.65
C LYS A 251 -2.14 3.72 -4.98
N HIS A 252 -1.55 4.43 -5.95
CA HIS A 252 -0.25 5.11 -6.02
C HIS A 252 -0.49 6.61 -6.17
N PHE A 253 -0.41 7.40 -5.11
CA PHE A 253 -0.74 8.83 -5.14
C PHE A 253 0.11 9.61 -6.18
N PRO A 254 -0.44 10.53 -6.98
CA PRO A 254 -1.83 11.00 -7.04
C PRO A 254 -2.78 10.17 -7.93
N GLY A 255 -2.34 9.04 -8.49
CA GLY A 255 -3.16 8.09 -9.22
C GLY A 255 -2.58 7.69 -10.58
N LEU A 256 -2.43 6.38 -10.85
CA LEU A 256 -1.94 5.83 -12.13
C LEU A 256 -3.07 5.46 -13.11
N GLY A 257 -4.33 5.80 -12.78
CA GLY A 257 -5.49 5.39 -13.58
C GLY A 257 -5.60 6.01 -14.97
N ARG A 258 -4.84 7.08 -15.26
CA ARG A 258 -4.88 7.80 -16.56
C ARG A 258 -3.61 7.67 -17.39
N VAL A 259 -2.61 6.92 -16.93
CA VAL A 259 -1.40 6.65 -17.69
C VAL A 259 -1.57 5.42 -18.59
N THR A 260 -0.73 5.27 -19.61
CA THR A 260 -0.74 4.08 -20.48
C THR A 260 0.45 3.17 -20.22
N GLY A 261 1.56 3.70 -19.72
CA GLY A 261 2.78 2.92 -19.41
C GLY A 261 2.76 2.43 -17.97
N ASN A 262 3.28 1.23 -17.74
CA ASN A 262 3.58 0.74 -16.39
C ASN A 262 4.99 1.23 -15.99
N THR A 263 5.10 1.90 -14.85
CA THR A 263 6.34 2.51 -14.32
C THR A 263 7.44 1.49 -14.06
N ASP A 264 7.10 0.26 -13.72
CA ASP A 264 8.06 -0.82 -13.52
C ASP A 264 8.85 -1.16 -14.81
N PHE A 265 8.15 -1.08 -15.95
CA PHE A 265 8.70 -1.54 -17.25
C PHE A 265 8.93 -0.43 -18.27
N THR A 266 8.45 0.79 -17.99
CA THR A 266 8.43 1.90 -18.95
C THR A 266 9.02 3.16 -18.33
N SER A 267 10.00 3.78 -19.02
CA SER A 267 10.45 5.13 -18.69
C SER A 267 9.50 6.19 -19.26
N ASN A 268 9.52 7.39 -18.69
CA ASN A 268 8.74 8.54 -19.16
C ASN A 268 7.22 8.30 -19.18
N VAL A 269 6.69 7.67 -18.14
CA VAL A 269 5.24 7.55 -17.92
C VAL A 269 4.69 8.91 -17.51
N VAL A 270 3.67 9.39 -18.23
CA VAL A 270 3.17 10.76 -18.11
C VAL A 270 1.65 10.77 -18.00
N ASP A 271 1.13 11.44 -16.98
CA ASP A 271 -0.25 11.88 -16.87
C ASP A 271 -0.36 13.35 -17.29
N THR A 272 -1.19 13.63 -18.29
CA THR A 272 -1.39 14.97 -18.83
C THR A 272 -2.72 15.62 -18.40
N VAL A 273 -3.50 14.93 -17.55
CA VAL A 273 -4.89 15.27 -17.23
C VAL A 273 -5.06 15.64 -15.76
N THR A 274 -4.49 14.84 -14.85
CA THR A 274 -4.70 14.98 -13.41
C THR A 274 -4.16 16.32 -12.89
N THR A 275 -5.02 17.10 -12.24
CA THR A 275 -4.71 18.41 -11.62
C THR A 275 -4.67 18.29 -10.10
N ALA A 276 -4.24 19.36 -9.41
CA ALA A 276 -4.21 19.40 -7.94
C ALA A 276 -5.61 19.38 -7.29
N ASP A 277 -6.65 19.75 -8.03
CA ASP A 277 -8.05 19.76 -7.58
C ASP A 277 -8.88 18.68 -8.30
N ASP A 278 -8.24 17.65 -8.84
CA ASP A 278 -8.92 16.61 -9.61
C ASP A 278 -9.81 15.75 -8.71
N PRO A 279 -11.09 15.47 -9.12
CA PRO A 279 -11.98 14.61 -8.35
C PRO A 279 -11.46 13.19 -8.10
N TYR A 280 -10.51 12.69 -8.89
CA TYR A 280 -9.91 11.36 -8.68
C TYR A 280 -9.04 11.31 -7.42
N LEU A 281 -8.61 12.46 -6.89
CA LEU A 281 -7.93 12.54 -5.59
C LEU A 281 -8.87 12.26 -4.40
N ASP A 282 -10.19 12.28 -4.61
CA ASP A 282 -11.15 12.03 -3.54
C ASP A 282 -11.07 10.58 -3.02
N SER A 283 -10.64 9.63 -3.86
CA SER A 283 -10.34 8.27 -3.41
C SER A 283 -9.24 8.25 -2.32
N PHE A 284 -8.17 9.01 -2.53
CA PHE A 284 -7.09 9.16 -1.53
C PHE A 284 -7.53 10.01 -0.34
N ARG A 285 -8.34 11.05 -0.55
CA ARG A 285 -8.88 11.89 0.53
C ARG A 285 -9.66 11.05 1.53
N ALA A 286 -10.49 10.12 1.05
CA ALA A 286 -11.29 9.24 1.90
C ALA A 286 -10.43 8.42 2.87
N VAL A 287 -9.34 7.81 2.41
CA VAL A 287 -8.45 7.03 3.27
C VAL A 287 -7.57 7.91 4.17
N VAL A 288 -7.21 9.12 3.76
CA VAL A 288 -6.55 10.12 4.62
C VAL A 288 -7.46 10.52 5.77
N ASP A 289 -8.73 10.83 5.47
CA ASP A 289 -9.72 11.22 6.47
C ASP A 289 -10.06 10.06 7.44
N ALA A 290 -9.93 8.81 6.97
CA ALA A 290 -10.02 7.60 7.80
C ALA A 290 -8.76 7.36 8.66
N GLY A 291 -7.71 8.17 8.52
CA GLY A 291 -6.52 8.11 9.37
C GLY A 291 -5.51 7.04 8.99
N VAL A 292 -5.44 6.64 7.71
CA VAL A 292 -4.46 5.64 7.25
C VAL A 292 -3.02 6.07 7.61
N PRO A 293 -2.17 5.14 8.11
CA PRO A 293 -0.83 5.51 8.56
C PRO A 293 0.21 5.63 7.45
N TYR A 294 -0.04 5.09 6.27
CA TYR A 294 0.90 5.04 5.14
C TYR A 294 0.21 5.38 3.83
N ILE A 295 0.91 6.04 2.91
CA ILE A 295 0.49 6.23 1.50
C ILE A 295 1.72 6.11 0.61
N MET A 296 1.61 5.38 -0.51
CA MET A 296 2.66 5.25 -1.52
C MET A 296 2.46 6.27 -2.63
N VAL A 297 3.56 6.92 -3.06
CA VAL A 297 3.58 7.89 -4.15
C VAL A 297 4.11 7.24 -5.42
N ALA A 298 3.44 7.52 -6.54
CA ALA A 298 3.72 6.98 -7.87
C ALA A 298 5.03 7.52 -8.50
N GLU A 299 5.50 6.84 -9.53
CA GLU A 299 6.68 7.22 -10.32
C GLU A 299 6.34 7.78 -11.71
N ALA A 300 5.15 8.30 -11.91
CA ALA A 300 4.77 9.00 -13.14
C ALA A 300 4.98 10.52 -13.02
N THR A 301 5.06 11.21 -14.16
CA THR A 301 5.08 12.69 -14.23
C THR A 301 3.66 13.21 -14.43
N TYR A 302 3.22 14.15 -13.61
CA TYR A 302 1.90 14.78 -13.67
C TYR A 302 2.03 16.21 -14.19
N THR A 303 1.87 16.40 -15.50
CA THR A 303 2.23 17.67 -16.17
C THR A 303 1.37 18.86 -15.74
N GLN A 304 0.16 18.63 -15.23
CA GLN A 304 -0.72 19.69 -14.72
C GLN A 304 -0.44 20.05 -13.25
N ILE A 305 0.46 19.30 -12.56
CA ILE A 305 0.84 19.55 -11.15
C ILE A 305 2.32 19.94 -11.09
N ASP A 306 3.21 19.09 -11.58
CA ASP A 306 4.66 19.34 -11.70
C ASP A 306 5.19 18.67 -12.99
N PRO A 307 5.34 19.43 -14.08
CA PRO A 307 5.80 18.90 -15.36
C PRO A 307 7.30 18.54 -15.39
N SER A 308 8.04 18.89 -14.34
CA SER A 308 9.50 18.82 -14.33
C SER A 308 10.08 17.60 -13.64
N ARG A 309 9.26 16.87 -12.86
CA ARG A 309 9.74 15.77 -12.02
C ARG A 309 8.73 14.62 -11.96
N LEU A 310 9.23 13.41 -11.74
CA LEU A 310 8.40 12.29 -11.29
C LEU A 310 7.74 12.65 -9.96
N ALA A 311 6.53 12.16 -9.72
CA ALA A 311 5.78 12.44 -8.50
C ALA A 311 6.60 12.10 -7.24
N VAL A 312 7.28 10.97 -7.24
CA VAL A 312 8.14 10.50 -6.14
C VAL A 312 9.28 11.47 -5.81
N PHE A 313 9.73 12.33 -6.75
CA PHE A 313 10.77 13.35 -6.55
C PHE A 313 10.22 14.78 -6.55
N SER A 314 8.89 14.96 -6.53
CA SER A 314 8.25 16.27 -6.62
C SER A 314 7.85 16.83 -5.25
N PRO A 315 8.52 17.88 -4.75
CA PRO A 315 8.08 18.54 -3.52
C PRO A 315 6.70 19.23 -3.68
N VAL A 316 6.23 19.44 -4.91
CA VAL A 316 4.89 19.97 -5.17
C VAL A 316 3.84 18.90 -4.85
N ILE A 317 4.03 17.68 -5.36
CA ILE A 317 3.14 16.54 -5.13
C ILE A 317 3.19 16.10 -3.67
N MET A 318 4.36 16.07 -3.04
CA MET A 318 4.48 15.76 -1.60
C MET A 318 3.71 16.79 -0.75
N ARG A 319 3.78 18.09 -1.09
CA ARG A 319 2.98 19.12 -0.41
C ARG A 319 1.48 19.01 -0.69
N LEU A 320 1.09 18.59 -1.89
CA LEU A 320 -0.32 18.30 -2.20
C LEU A 320 -0.86 17.21 -1.26
N LEU A 321 -0.12 16.12 -1.07
CA LEU A 321 -0.51 15.06 -0.14
C LEU A 321 -0.50 15.56 1.32
N ARG A 322 0.58 16.23 1.77
CA ARG A 322 0.74 16.69 3.16
C ARG A 322 -0.25 17.79 3.54
N ASN A 323 -0.34 18.83 2.70
CA ASN A 323 -1.08 20.05 3.03
C ASN A 323 -2.44 20.10 2.34
N GLY A 324 -2.53 19.64 1.09
CA GLY A 324 -3.78 19.64 0.31
C GLY A 324 -4.78 18.60 0.82
N LEU A 325 -4.33 17.38 1.08
CA LEU A 325 -5.16 16.32 1.65
C LEU A 325 -5.04 16.21 3.18
N GLY A 326 -4.07 16.85 3.81
CA GLY A 326 -3.89 16.83 5.26
C GLY A 326 -3.19 15.59 5.80
N PHE A 327 -2.56 14.77 4.97
CA PHE A 327 -1.92 13.52 5.37
C PHE A 327 -0.76 13.74 6.36
N LYS A 328 -0.78 13.03 7.50
CA LYS A 328 0.21 13.13 8.58
C LYS A 328 1.09 11.89 8.75
N GLY A 329 0.74 10.79 8.07
CA GLY A 329 1.43 9.51 8.15
C GLY A 329 2.73 9.45 7.36
N VAL A 330 3.22 8.26 7.13
CA VAL A 330 4.45 7.95 6.40
C VAL A 330 4.19 7.96 4.89
N ILE A 331 4.93 8.76 4.14
CA ILE A 331 4.93 8.71 2.68
C ILE A 331 5.97 7.70 2.21
N LEU A 332 5.52 6.64 1.50
CA LEU A 332 6.39 5.68 0.85
C LEU A 332 6.67 6.10 -0.58
N SER A 333 7.85 5.75 -1.08
CA SER A 333 8.07 5.70 -2.53
C SER A 333 7.49 4.42 -3.12
N ASP A 334 7.17 4.43 -4.42
CA ASP A 334 7.14 3.21 -5.21
C ASP A 334 8.58 2.67 -5.35
N ASP A 335 8.84 1.68 -6.20
CA ASP A 335 10.14 0.98 -6.25
C ASP A 335 11.30 1.83 -6.79
N LEU A 336 12.05 2.48 -5.91
CA LEU A 336 13.27 3.20 -6.29
C LEU A 336 14.46 2.30 -6.66
N GLY A 337 14.36 0.98 -6.47
CA GLY A 337 15.41 0.03 -6.80
C GLY A 337 15.48 -0.31 -8.29
N GLU A 338 14.43 -0.92 -8.80
CA GLU A 338 14.40 -1.60 -10.09
C GLU A 338 13.49 -0.93 -11.13
N ALA A 339 12.53 -0.08 -10.72
CA ALA A 339 11.56 0.51 -11.63
C ALA A 339 12.22 1.25 -12.79
N LYS A 340 11.71 1.01 -14.01
CA LYS A 340 12.25 1.62 -15.21
C LYS A 340 12.06 3.13 -15.25
N ALA A 341 11.01 3.62 -14.61
CA ALA A 341 10.71 5.04 -14.52
C ALA A 341 11.85 5.86 -13.88
N VAL A 342 12.50 5.33 -12.85
CA VAL A 342 13.60 6.01 -12.13
C VAL A 342 14.99 5.68 -12.64
N ALA A 343 15.12 4.82 -13.64
CA ALA A 343 16.42 4.30 -14.11
C ALA A 343 17.39 5.39 -14.63
N SER A 344 16.89 6.56 -15.02
CA SER A 344 17.71 7.71 -15.45
C SER A 344 18.41 8.42 -14.29
N VAL A 345 17.96 8.21 -13.04
CA VAL A 345 18.56 8.78 -11.82
C VAL A 345 19.52 7.74 -11.24
N PRO A 346 20.79 8.09 -10.96
CA PRO A 346 21.72 7.16 -10.30
C PRO A 346 21.16 6.63 -8.98
N ALA A 347 21.27 5.34 -8.71
CA ALA A 347 20.67 4.70 -7.52
C ALA A 347 21.01 5.46 -6.22
N ALA A 348 22.26 5.81 -6.00
CA ALA A 348 22.69 6.58 -4.83
C ALA A 348 21.97 7.93 -4.64
N GLN A 349 21.42 8.53 -5.72
CA GLN A 349 20.74 9.82 -5.67
C GLN A 349 19.22 9.69 -5.42
N ARG A 350 18.61 8.56 -5.78
CA ARG A 350 17.14 8.39 -5.75
C ARG A 350 16.55 8.61 -4.35
N ALA A 351 17.12 7.98 -3.32
CA ALA A 351 16.65 8.15 -1.95
C ALA A 351 16.88 9.57 -1.41
N ILE A 352 17.98 10.22 -1.80
CA ILE A 352 18.25 11.61 -1.45
C ILE A 352 17.18 12.53 -2.03
N ASP A 353 16.90 12.41 -3.33
CA ASP A 353 15.89 13.23 -4.02
C ASP A 353 14.49 12.99 -3.46
N PHE A 354 14.15 11.74 -3.11
CA PHE A 354 12.87 11.39 -2.49
C PHE A 354 12.70 12.02 -1.09
N LEU A 355 13.71 11.89 -0.24
CA LEU A 355 13.68 12.47 1.11
C LEU A 355 13.67 14.01 1.06
N ASP A 356 14.47 14.64 0.18
CA ASP A 356 14.47 16.09 -0.01
C ASP A 356 13.14 16.60 -0.58
N ALA A 357 12.41 15.78 -1.34
CA ALA A 357 11.07 16.10 -1.80
C ALA A 357 10.01 16.07 -0.68
N GLY A 358 10.28 15.39 0.45
CA GLY A 358 9.37 15.25 1.59
C GLY A 358 8.81 13.85 1.81
N GLY A 359 9.41 12.83 1.18
CA GLY A 359 9.13 11.41 1.43
C GLY A 359 9.76 10.92 2.75
N ASP A 360 9.37 9.72 3.20
CA ASP A 360 9.79 9.18 4.49
C ASP A 360 10.37 7.76 4.42
N LEU A 361 9.78 6.86 3.61
CA LEU A 361 10.16 5.45 3.57
C LEU A 361 10.41 5.02 2.12
N VAL A 362 11.64 4.72 1.81
CA VAL A 362 12.12 4.28 0.50
C VAL A 362 11.79 2.82 0.31
N THR A 363 11.12 2.46 -0.78
CA THR A 363 10.90 1.07 -1.20
C THR A 363 11.95 0.67 -2.23
N SER A 364 12.54 -0.51 -2.10
CA SER A 364 13.44 -1.10 -3.09
C SER A 364 13.19 -2.60 -3.24
N GLN A 365 12.91 -3.04 -4.45
CA GLN A 365 12.73 -4.46 -4.77
C GLN A 365 14.05 -5.23 -4.96
N ASP A 366 15.19 -4.55 -4.80
CA ASP A 366 16.53 -5.17 -4.83
C ASP A 366 17.42 -4.61 -3.71
N ILE A 367 18.18 -5.51 -3.07
CA ILE A 367 19.12 -5.16 -1.98
C ILE A 367 20.25 -4.27 -2.51
N GLY A 368 20.80 -4.54 -3.69
CA GLY A 368 21.96 -3.84 -4.21
C GLY A 368 21.74 -2.33 -4.38
N PRO A 369 20.69 -1.86 -5.09
CA PRO A 369 20.32 -0.45 -5.10
C PRO A 369 20.01 0.12 -3.72
N ALA A 370 19.32 -0.62 -2.84
CA ALA A 370 19.02 -0.18 -1.48
C ALA A 370 20.28 0.12 -0.67
N GLU A 371 21.29 -0.72 -0.76
CA GLU A 371 22.61 -0.51 -0.11
C GLU A 371 23.28 0.77 -0.61
N GLN A 372 23.27 1.03 -1.92
CA GLN A 372 23.82 2.24 -2.51
C GLN A 372 23.07 3.49 -2.02
N MET A 373 21.73 3.43 -1.99
CA MET A 373 20.87 4.50 -1.50
C MET A 373 21.13 4.78 -0.01
N ALA A 374 21.14 3.75 0.83
CA ALA A 374 21.37 3.89 2.29
C ALA A 374 22.74 4.46 2.60
N ALA A 375 23.80 4.00 1.92
CA ALA A 375 25.15 4.53 2.07
C ALA A 375 25.23 6.02 1.69
N ALA A 376 24.57 6.43 0.59
CA ALA A 376 24.55 7.82 0.14
C ALA A 376 23.77 8.74 1.09
N VAL A 377 22.60 8.30 1.57
CA VAL A 377 21.80 9.02 2.57
C VAL A 377 22.59 9.21 3.85
N LEU A 378 23.26 8.17 4.34
CA LEU A 378 24.10 8.25 5.55
C LEU A 378 25.27 9.23 5.37
N ALA A 379 25.95 9.18 4.24
CA ALA A 379 27.07 10.08 3.94
C ALA A 379 26.61 11.53 3.89
N GLN A 380 25.50 11.82 3.21
CA GLN A 380 24.94 13.15 3.12
C GLN A 380 24.44 13.67 4.48
N ALA A 381 23.70 12.86 5.23
CA ALA A 381 23.22 13.22 6.56
C ALA A 381 24.37 13.44 7.56
N SER A 382 25.53 12.80 7.35
CA SER A 382 26.72 12.98 8.19
C SER A 382 27.41 14.33 7.96
N SER A 383 27.34 14.87 6.74
CA SER A 383 28.05 16.10 6.33
C SER A 383 27.15 17.31 6.18
N ASN A 384 25.82 17.15 6.06
CA ASN A 384 24.85 18.21 5.84
C ASN A 384 23.79 18.24 6.95
N ALA A 385 23.84 19.26 7.81
CA ALA A 385 22.93 19.39 8.95
C ALA A 385 21.45 19.59 8.53
N SER A 386 21.19 20.27 7.40
CA SER A 386 19.82 20.44 6.90
C SER A 386 19.25 19.15 6.42
N PHE A 387 19.99 18.36 5.64
CA PHE A 387 19.56 17.04 5.19
C PHE A 387 19.41 16.05 6.35
N ARG A 388 20.30 16.13 7.36
CA ARG A 388 20.14 15.35 8.60
C ARG A 388 18.80 15.64 9.26
N ALA A 389 18.35 16.90 9.35
CA ALA A 389 17.05 17.24 9.93
C ALA A 389 15.89 16.63 9.12
N THR A 390 16.02 16.55 7.79
CA THR A 390 15.06 15.83 6.95
C THR A 390 15.01 14.33 7.30
N VAL A 391 16.16 13.68 7.41
CA VAL A 391 16.30 12.26 7.81
C VAL A 391 15.71 12.01 9.20
N ASP A 392 16.03 12.87 10.17
CA ASP A 392 15.55 12.75 11.54
C ASP A 392 14.02 12.88 11.60
N ALA A 393 13.43 13.86 10.90
CA ALA A 393 11.98 14.04 10.86
C ALA A 393 11.25 12.86 10.15
N ALA A 394 11.85 12.28 9.10
CA ALA A 394 11.32 11.09 8.45
C ALA A 394 11.38 9.86 9.39
N ALA A 395 12.50 9.68 10.10
CA ALA A 395 12.67 8.60 11.07
C ALA A 395 11.65 8.68 12.21
N GLU A 396 11.40 9.89 12.75
CA GLU A 396 10.38 10.10 13.78
C GLU A 396 8.97 9.72 13.29
N ARG A 397 8.59 10.06 12.03
CA ARG A 397 7.31 9.64 11.45
C ARG A 397 7.21 8.13 11.28
N VAL A 398 8.26 7.47 10.79
CA VAL A 398 8.31 6.01 10.67
C VAL A 398 8.19 5.34 12.05
N LEU A 399 8.91 5.85 13.06
CA LEU A 399 8.81 5.32 14.43
C LEU A 399 7.42 5.54 15.03
N ALA A 400 6.78 6.68 14.78
CA ALA A 400 5.41 6.95 15.24
C ALA A 400 4.40 5.97 14.63
N ALA A 401 4.53 5.67 13.33
CA ALA A 401 3.69 4.66 12.68
C ALA A 401 3.97 3.25 13.22
N LYS A 402 5.23 2.90 13.48
CA LYS A 402 5.61 1.63 14.13
C LYS A 402 5.10 1.54 15.56
N GLN A 403 5.07 2.63 16.31
CA GLN A 403 4.50 2.64 17.67
C GLN A 403 3.02 2.29 17.65
N ALA A 404 2.25 2.83 16.72
CA ALA A 404 0.82 2.51 16.57
C ALA A 404 0.56 1.02 16.31
N GLN A 405 1.56 0.30 15.81
CA GLN A 405 1.53 -1.15 15.56
C GLN A 405 2.23 -1.98 16.65
N GLY A 406 2.65 -1.36 17.77
CA GLY A 406 3.34 -2.07 18.86
C GLY A 406 4.72 -2.59 18.49
N LEU A 407 5.42 -1.95 17.56
CA LEU A 407 6.74 -2.38 17.07
C LEU A 407 7.92 -1.68 17.77
N LEU A 408 7.67 -0.76 18.69
CA LEU A 408 8.73 -0.14 19.49
C LEU A 408 9.00 -0.92 20.80
N PRO A 409 10.23 -0.85 21.36
CA PRO A 409 10.62 -1.63 22.54
C PRO A 409 10.10 -1.04 23.86
N CYS A 410 9.23 -0.07 23.84
CA CYS A 410 8.59 0.54 25.00
C CYS A 410 7.08 0.26 24.98
#